data_0eda0a0abb8cd11b5a8a780661ce4b83
#
_entry.id   0eda0a0abb8cd11b5a8a780661ce4b83
#
_cell.length_a   1.000
_cell.length_b   1.000
_cell.length_c   1.000
_cell.angle_alpha   90.00
_cell.angle_beta   90.00
_cell.angle_gamma   90.00
#
_symmetry.space_group_name_H-M   'P 1'
#
loop_
_entity.id
_entity.type
_entity.pdbx_description
1 polymer ?
#
loop_
_entity_poly.entity_id
_entity_poly.type
_entity_poly.pdbx_seq_one_letter_code
_entity_poly.pdbx_strand_id
1 'polypeptide(L)'
;MPAKTTQKSEDLNNPYGYSDMDWAAQLDPAYAAARAEVRRLSVGEDGTLSVKVKELIVLGVLASRGLQYGVAAHMRRAIDYGATKEELFEAIKAAAVPGGGVAYSVGVRALQELEQEGAFPPPSPPSPSRSQREKASPPPPATRQRGKAATR
;
A
#
# COMPACT_ATOMS: atom_id res chain seq x y z
N MET A 1 3.24 20.79 13.67
CA MET A 1 2.24 21.03 12.60
C MET A 1 2.09 19.72 11.87
N PRO A 2 0.94 19.00 11.92
CA PRO A 2 0.75 17.81 11.10
C PRO A 2 0.57 18.24 9.65
N ALA A 3 1.29 17.59 8.73
CA ALA A 3 1.17 17.79 7.31
C ALA A 3 -0.29 17.53 6.89
N LYS A 4 -0.91 18.53 6.25
CA LYS A 4 -2.21 18.34 5.60
C LYS A 4 -2.02 17.34 4.47
N THR A 5 -2.44 16.10 4.69
CA THR A 5 -2.68 15.15 3.61
C THR A 5 -3.78 15.76 2.75
N THR A 6 -3.40 16.30 1.62
CA THR A 6 -4.33 16.76 0.60
C THR A 6 -5.02 15.51 0.06
N GLN A 7 -6.17 15.18 0.61
CA GLN A 7 -7.04 14.15 0.10
C GLN A 7 -7.48 14.63 -1.28
N LYS A 8 -6.78 14.15 -2.31
CA LYS A 8 -7.15 14.34 -3.71
C LYS A 8 -8.57 13.78 -3.82
N SER A 9 -9.56 14.60 -4.18
CA SER A 9 -10.93 14.14 -4.39
C SER A 9 -10.89 13.03 -5.43
N GLU A 10 -11.11 11.81 -4.98
CA GLU A 10 -11.00 10.63 -5.82
C GLU A 10 -12.18 10.62 -6.79
N ASP A 11 -11.89 10.69 -8.08
CA ASP A 11 -12.90 10.44 -9.09
C ASP A 11 -13.21 8.94 -9.11
N LEU A 12 -14.26 8.56 -8.40
CA LEU A 12 -14.71 7.17 -8.28
C LEU A 12 -15.21 6.58 -9.61
N ASN A 13 -15.50 7.40 -10.61
CA ASN A 13 -15.87 6.93 -11.96
C ASN A 13 -14.62 6.41 -12.68
N ASN A 14 -13.49 7.09 -12.50
CA ASN A 14 -12.24 6.76 -13.18
C ASN A 14 -11.00 6.93 -12.27
N PRO A 15 -10.90 6.20 -11.15
CA PRO A 15 -9.82 6.37 -10.18
C PRO A 15 -8.44 5.94 -10.71
N TYR A 16 -8.40 5.28 -11.87
CA TYR A 16 -7.18 4.82 -12.52
C TYR A 16 -6.80 5.64 -13.75
N GLY A 17 -7.58 6.65 -14.13
CA GLY A 17 -7.31 7.54 -15.26
C GLY A 17 -7.43 6.88 -16.63
N TYR A 18 -8.30 5.88 -16.79
CA TYR A 18 -8.55 5.23 -18.07
C TYR A 18 -9.44 6.09 -18.96
N SER A 19 -8.93 6.55 -20.11
CA SER A 19 -9.67 7.41 -21.03
C SER A 19 -10.97 6.78 -21.59
N ASP A 20 -11.01 5.47 -21.71
CA ASP A 20 -12.19 4.70 -22.11
C ASP A 20 -13.30 4.73 -21.05
N MET A 21 -12.96 4.85 -19.78
CA MET A 21 -13.95 5.00 -18.70
C MET A 21 -14.61 6.36 -18.75
N ASP A 22 -13.88 7.43 -19.03
CA ASP A 22 -14.45 8.78 -19.21
C ASP A 22 -15.37 8.85 -20.42
N TRP A 23 -14.97 8.21 -21.51
CA TRP A 23 -15.79 8.09 -22.71
C TRP A 23 -17.06 7.28 -22.44
N ALA A 24 -16.96 6.13 -21.77
CA ALA A 24 -18.12 5.31 -21.43
C ALA A 24 -19.10 6.03 -20.50
N ALA A 25 -18.60 6.85 -19.58
CA ALA A 25 -19.44 7.67 -18.69
C ALA A 25 -20.26 8.72 -19.45
N GLN A 26 -19.82 9.18 -20.63
CA GLN A 26 -20.59 10.09 -21.50
C GLN A 26 -21.73 9.35 -22.22
N LEU A 27 -21.55 8.06 -22.51
CA LEU A 27 -22.58 7.25 -23.17
C LEU A 27 -23.74 6.89 -22.22
N ASP A 28 -23.41 6.55 -20.97
CA ASP A 28 -24.40 6.22 -19.94
C ASP A 28 -23.96 6.75 -18.56
N PRO A 29 -24.28 8.00 -18.26
CA PRO A 29 -23.92 8.61 -16.98
C PRO A 29 -24.56 7.91 -15.78
N ALA A 30 -25.75 7.34 -15.93
CA ALA A 30 -26.46 6.66 -14.85
C ALA A 30 -25.75 5.34 -14.48
N TYR A 31 -25.33 4.58 -15.48
CA TYR A 31 -24.56 3.37 -15.28
C TYR A 31 -23.17 3.66 -14.68
N ALA A 32 -22.51 4.72 -15.16
CA ALA A 32 -21.21 5.15 -14.61
C ALA A 32 -21.32 5.50 -13.12
N ALA A 33 -22.36 6.24 -12.73
CA ALA A 33 -22.63 6.56 -11.32
C ALA A 33 -22.88 5.30 -10.47
N ALA A 34 -23.67 4.35 -10.98
CA ALA A 34 -23.92 3.08 -10.30
C ALA A 34 -22.63 2.27 -10.12
N ARG A 35 -21.77 2.21 -11.15
CA ARG A 35 -20.45 1.56 -11.07
C ARG A 35 -19.53 2.24 -10.06
N ALA A 36 -19.53 3.57 -10.00
CA ALA A 36 -18.74 4.32 -9.01
C ALA A 36 -19.16 3.96 -7.58
N GLU A 37 -20.46 3.84 -7.33
CA GLU A 37 -20.98 3.44 -6.02
C GLU A 37 -20.60 2.00 -5.66
N VAL A 38 -20.71 1.04 -6.59
CA VAL A 38 -20.24 -0.34 -6.38
C VAL A 38 -18.74 -0.35 -6.05
N ARG A 39 -17.94 0.45 -6.76
CA ARG A 39 -16.50 0.57 -6.48
C ARG A 39 -16.23 1.15 -5.10
N ARG A 40 -16.93 2.23 -4.73
CA ARG A 40 -16.81 2.86 -3.41
C ARG A 40 -17.05 1.84 -2.30
N LEU A 41 -18.14 1.10 -2.39
CA LEU A 41 -18.52 0.08 -1.42
C LEU A 41 -17.55 -1.12 -1.38
N SER A 42 -16.95 -1.46 -2.52
CA SER A 42 -16.08 -2.64 -2.63
C SER A 42 -14.63 -2.34 -2.24
N VAL A 43 -14.01 -1.34 -2.87
CA VAL A 43 -12.58 -1.07 -2.75
C VAL A 43 -12.23 0.38 -2.40
N GLY A 44 -13.22 1.30 -2.43
CA GLY A 44 -12.99 2.73 -2.29
C GLY A 44 -12.77 3.21 -0.86
N GLU A 45 -13.23 2.49 0.14
CA GLU A 45 -13.20 2.90 1.54
C GLU A 45 -12.62 1.81 2.43
N ASP A 46 -12.05 2.23 3.57
CA ASP A 46 -11.65 1.31 4.62
C ASP A 46 -12.89 0.62 5.24
N GLY A 47 -12.71 -0.65 5.56
CA GLY A 47 -13.70 -1.46 6.23
C GLY A 47 -12.96 -2.43 7.14
N THR A 48 -13.39 -3.68 7.21
CA THR A 48 -12.61 -4.74 7.88
C THR A 48 -11.22 -4.88 7.26
N LEU A 49 -11.13 -4.73 5.93
CA LEU A 49 -9.87 -4.62 5.20
C LEU A 49 -9.65 -3.16 4.79
N SER A 50 -8.43 -2.67 4.95
CA SER A 50 -8.03 -1.35 4.45
C SER A 50 -8.06 -1.31 2.92
N VAL A 51 -8.20 -0.11 2.34
CA VAL A 51 -8.08 0.09 0.88
C VAL A 51 -6.79 -0.51 0.36
N LYS A 52 -5.66 -0.28 1.02
CA LYS A 52 -4.37 -0.89 0.66
C LYS A 52 -4.48 -2.41 0.46
N VAL A 53 -5.03 -3.11 1.43
CA VAL A 53 -5.16 -4.58 1.38
C VAL A 53 -6.09 -5.01 0.24
N LYS A 54 -7.20 -4.30 0.05
CA LYS A 54 -8.13 -4.58 -1.05
C LYS A 54 -7.45 -4.41 -2.42
N GLU A 55 -6.63 -3.37 -2.59
CA GLU A 55 -5.86 -3.14 -3.82
C GLU A 55 -4.81 -4.25 -4.06
N LEU A 56 -4.13 -4.72 -3.00
CA LEU A 56 -3.21 -5.86 -3.09
C LEU A 56 -3.91 -7.16 -3.52
N ILE A 57 -5.14 -7.38 -3.07
CA ILE A 57 -5.96 -8.53 -3.51
C ILE A 57 -6.31 -8.40 -4.98
N VAL A 58 -6.80 -7.23 -5.41
CA VAL A 58 -7.22 -6.98 -6.80
C VAL A 58 -6.04 -7.13 -7.76
N LEU A 59 -4.88 -6.56 -7.44
CA LEU A 59 -3.70 -6.72 -8.29
C LEU A 59 -3.28 -8.18 -8.47
N GLY A 60 -3.39 -9.00 -7.42
CA GLY A 60 -3.12 -10.43 -7.49
C GLY A 60 -4.05 -11.18 -8.45
N VAL A 61 -5.35 -10.86 -8.41
CA VAL A 61 -6.35 -11.41 -9.34
C VAL A 61 -6.06 -10.99 -10.78
N LEU A 62 -5.73 -9.70 -11.01
CA LEU A 62 -5.42 -9.19 -12.34
C LEU A 62 -4.12 -9.78 -12.90
N ALA A 63 -3.10 -9.96 -12.05
CA ALA A 63 -1.84 -10.60 -12.43
C ALA A 63 -2.07 -12.03 -12.88
N SER A 64 -2.89 -12.80 -12.16
CA SER A 64 -3.25 -14.17 -12.56
C SER A 64 -4.02 -14.25 -13.88
N ARG A 65 -4.68 -13.15 -14.27
CA ARG A 65 -5.37 -13.02 -15.57
C ARG A 65 -4.49 -12.46 -16.68
N GLY A 66 -3.23 -12.13 -16.42
CA GLY A 66 -2.32 -11.56 -17.40
C GLY A 66 -2.54 -10.09 -17.75
N LEU A 67 -3.29 -9.34 -16.93
CA LEU A 67 -3.73 -7.96 -17.21
C LEU A 67 -2.74 -6.93 -16.66
N GLN A 68 -1.54 -6.81 -17.26
CA GLN A 68 -0.44 -5.97 -16.78
C GLN A 68 -0.85 -4.52 -16.54
N TYR A 69 -1.58 -3.89 -17.46
CA TYR A 69 -2.02 -2.50 -17.32
C TYR A 69 -2.91 -2.32 -16.09
N GLY A 70 -3.84 -3.25 -15.85
CA GLY A 70 -4.66 -3.26 -14.63
C GLY A 70 -3.82 -3.44 -13.36
N VAL A 71 -2.84 -4.33 -13.39
CA VAL A 71 -1.93 -4.55 -12.25
C VAL A 71 -1.19 -3.26 -11.89
N ALA A 72 -0.59 -2.57 -12.87
CA ALA A 72 0.13 -1.32 -12.65
C ALA A 72 -0.77 -0.22 -12.04
N ALA A 73 -2.01 -0.09 -12.53
CA ALA A 73 -2.97 0.88 -12.02
C ALA A 73 -3.35 0.61 -10.55
N HIS A 74 -3.61 -0.64 -10.20
CA HIS A 74 -3.92 -1.02 -8.81
C HIS A 74 -2.70 -0.95 -7.88
N MET A 75 -1.49 -1.17 -8.40
CA MET A 75 -0.25 -0.91 -7.64
C MET A 75 -0.08 0.58 -7.32
N ARG A 76 -0.28 1.49 -8.29
CA ARG A 76 -0.22 2.95 -8.04
C ARG A 76 -1.19 3.34 -6.93
N ARG A 77 -2.42 2.86 -7.03
CA ARG A 77 -3.41 3.12 -6.00
C ARG A 77 -3.01 2.54 -4.63
N ALA A 78 -2.50 1.32 -4.57
CA ALA A 78 -1.99 0.74 -3.33
C ALA A 78 -0.88 1.61 -2.70
N ILE A 79 0.04 2.18 -3.53
CA ILE A 79 1.10 3.10 -3.10
C ILE A 79 0.48 4.38 -2.52
N ASP A 80 -0.55 4.95 -3.13
CA ASP A 80 -1.27 6.13 -2.61
C ASP A 80 -1.85 5.87 -1.21
N TYR A 81 -2.19 4.62 -0.90
CA TYR A 81 -2.64 4.15 0.42
C TYR A 81 -1.53 3.54 1.28
N GLY A 82 -0.27 3.84 0.96
CA GLY A 82 0.89 3.51 1.77
C GLY A 82 1.41 2.09 1.61
N ALA A 83 1.20 1.45 0.45
CA ALA A 83 1.88 0.19 0.15
C ALA A 83 3.35 0.42 -0.16
N THR A 84 4.21 -0.43 0.38
CA THR A 84 5.64 -0.44 0.06
C THR A 84 5.92 -1.32 -1.15
N LYS A 85 7.11 -1.14 -1.74
CA LYS A 85 7.59 -1.99 -2.83
C LYS A 85 7.63 -3.47 -2.42
N GLU A 86 8.06 -3.73 -1.19
CA GLU A 86 8.15 -5.07 -0.61
C GLU A 86 6.76 -5.71 -0.47
N GLU A 87 5.75 -4.96 0.03
CA GLU A 87 4.37 -5.44 0.14
C GLU A 87 3.79 -5.78 -1.24
N LEU A 88 4.03 -4.94 -2.25
CA LEU A 88 3.60 -5.21 -3.63
C LEU A 88 4.27 -6.47 -4.18
N PHE A 89 5.56 -6.64 -3.96
CA PHE A 89 6.28 -7.83 -4.39
C PHE A 89 5.80 -9.09 -3.66
N GLU A 90 5.46 -9.01 -2.37
CA GLU A 90 4.87 -10.13 -1.63
C GLU A 90 3.49 -10.52 -2.16
N ALA A 91 2.66 -9.55 -2.51
CA ALA A 91 1.38 -9.82 -3.16
C ALA A 91 1.55 -10.54 -4.51
N ILE A 92 2.55 -10.15 -5.32
CA ILE A 92 2.90 -10.85 -6.56
C ILE A 92 3.34 -12.31 -6.29
N LYS A 93 4.20 -12.52 -5.30
CA LYS A 93 4.64 -13.88 -4.91
C LYS A 93 3.46 -14.76 -4.49
N ALA A 94 2.56 -14.20 -3.68
CA ALA A 94 1.36 -14.90 -3.24
C ALA A 94 0.44 -15.26 -4.42
N ALA A 95 0.23 -14.32 -5.35
CA ALA A 95 -0.57 -14.53 -6.56
C ALA A 95 0.06 -15.56 -7.52
N ALA A 96 1.39 -15.68 -7.53
CA ALA A 96 2.09 -16.65 -8.37
C ALA A 96 1.83 -18.11 -7.98
N VAL A 97 1.45 -18.37 -6.73
CA VAL A 97 1.13 -19.74 -6.27
C VAL A 97 -0.07 -20.33 -7.06
N PRO A 98 -1.25 -19.67 -7.09
CA PRO A 98 -2.37 -20.14 -7.90
C PRO A 98 -2.27 -19.75 -9.38
N GLY A 99 -1.65 -18.61 -9.72
CA GLY A 99 -1.61 -18.01 -11.07
C GLY A 99 -0.39 -18.39 -11.90
N GLY A 100 0.57 -19.09 -11.30
CA GLY A 100 1.76 -19.59 -11.99
C GLY A 100 2.68 -18.47 -12.53
N GLY A 101 3.50 -18.84 -13.54
CA GLY A 101 4.50 -17.94 -14.14
C GLY A 101 3.92 -16.68 -14.80
N VAL A 102 2.68 -16.73 -15.26
CA VAL A 102 2.00 -15.57 -15.85
C VAL A 102 1.81 -14.49 -14.80
N ALA A 103 1.25 -14.85 -13.65
CA ALA A 103 1.03 -13.90 -12.55
C ALA A 103 2.33 -13.26 -12.07
N TYR A 104 3.38 -14.08 -11.93
CA TYR A 104 4.71 -13.60 -11.54
C TYR A 104 5.28 -12.61 -12.57
N SER A 105 5.33 -13.01 -13.85
CA SER A 105 5.93 -12.20 -14.91
C SER A 105 5.21 -10.86 -15.10
N VAL A 106 3.87 -10.88 -15.11
CA VAL A 106 3.05 -9.69 -15.27
C VAL A 106 3.22 -8.74 -14.05
N GLY A 107 3.18 -9.30 -12.84
CA GLY A 107 3.37 -8.52 -11.63
C GLY A 107 4.75 -7.86 -11.55
N VAL A 108 5.81 -8.63 -11.84
CA VAL A 108 7.19 -8.10 -11.82
C VAL A 108 7.41 -7.01 -12.85
N ARG A 109 6.88 -7.15 -14.07
CA ARG A 109 6.98 -6.10 -15.09
C ARG A 109 6.29 -4.81 -14.67
N ALA A 110 5.06 -4.92 -14.13
CA ALA A 110 4.33 -3.76 -13.64
C ALA A 110 5.08 -3.06 -12.49
N LEU A 111 5.66 -3.83 -11.58
CA LEU A 111 6.44 -3.29 -10.46
C LEU A 111 7.72 -2.59 -10.96
N GLN A 112 8.40 -3.16 -11.95
CA GLN A 112 9.59 -2.58 -12.55
C GLN A 112 9.27 -1.26 -13.29
N GLU A 113 8.16 -1.21 -14.02
CA GLU A 113 7.69 0.02 -14.67
C GLU A 113 7.46 1.14 -13.65
N LEU A 114 6.78 0.85 -12.54
CA LEU A 114 6.55 1.82 -11.48
C LEU A 114 7.83 2.30 -10.80
N GLU A 115 8.82 1.43 -10.64
CA GLU A 115 10.13 1.82 -10.12
C GLU A 115 10.86 2.77 -11.08
N GLN A 116 10.81 2.50 -12.38
CA GLN A 116 11.42 3.36 -13.41
C GLN A 116 10.71 4.72 -13.50
N GLU A 117 9.41 4.77 -13.24
CA GLU A 117 8.62 6.01 -13.15
C GLU A 117 8.89 6.80 -11.86
N GLY A 118 9.65 6.26 -10.91
CA GLY A 118 9.92 6.91 -9.63
C GLY A 118 8.73 6.89 -8.65
N ALA A 119 7.83 5.92 -8.78
CA ALA A 119 6.64 5.82 -7.95
C ALA A 119 6.94 5.54 -6.46
N PHE A 120 8.15 5.10 -6.14
CA PHE A 120 8.56 4.81 -4.77
C PHE A 120 9.39 5.95 -4.19
N PRO A 121 9.17 6.35 -2.92
CA PRO A 121 10.04 7.29 -2.25
C PRO A 121 11.45 6.69 -2.14
N PRO A 122 12.51 7.53 -2.08
CA PRO A 122 13.85 7.04 -1.85
C PRO A 122 13.88 6.19 -0.55
N PRO A 123 14.71 5.15 -0.50
CA PRO A 123 14.78 4.29 0.67
C PRO A 123 15.05 5.12 1.92
N SER A 124 14.22 4.95 2.93
CA SER A 124 14.44 5.60 4.23
C SER A 124 15.81 5.17 4.76
N PRO A 125 16.56 6.07 5.39
CA PRO A 125 17.85 5.71 5.99
C PRO A 125 17.63 4.51 6.92
N PRO A 126 18.57 3.54 6.94
CA PRO A 126 18.41 2.32 7.71
C PRO A 126 18.14 2.67 9.17
N SER A 127 17.07 2.12 9.71
CA SER A 127 16.74 2.28 11.13
C SER A 127 17.93 1.83 11.96
N PRO A 128 18.31 2.57 13.02
CA PRO A 128 19.45 2.22 13.84
C PRO A 128 19.29 0.79 14.36
N SER A 129 20.34 -0.01 14.16
CA SER A 129 20.36 -1.41 14.58
C SER A 129 20.09 -1.53 16.09
N ARG A 130 19.59 -2.70 16.54
CA ARG A 130 19.29 -2.96 17.95
C ARG A 130 20.47 -2.59 18.86
N SER A 131 21.69 -2.85 18.41
CA SER A 131 22.93 -2.51 19.11
C SER A 131 23.18 -0.99 19.23
N GLN A 132 22.74 -0.20 18.25
CA GLN A 132 22.81 1.26 18.28
C GLN A 132 21.74 1.86 19.18
N ARG A 133 20.55 1.26 19.26
CA ARG A 133 19.50 1.66 20.20
C ARG A 133 19.87 1.38 21.65
N GLU A 134 20.55 0.25 21.91
CA GLU A 134 21.00 -0.15 23.23
C GLU A 134 22.09 0.77 23.78
N LYS A 135 22.99 1.28 22.91
CA LYS A 135 24.02 2.28 23.26
C LYS A 135 23.46 3.69 23.47
N ALA A 136 22.29 4.01 22.91
CA ALA A 136 21.62 5.32 23.05
C ALA A 136 20.66 5.38 24.25
N SER A 137 20.40 4.27 24.95
CA SER A 137 19.57 4.25 26.14
C SER A 137 20.35 4.82 27.34
N PRO A 138 19.78 5.75 28.10
CA PRO A 138 20.42 6.26 29.32
C PRO A 138 20.61 5.12 30.32
N PRO A 139 21.70 5.15 31.11
CA PRO A 139 21.95 4.12 32.12
C PRO A 139 20.80 4.08 33.14
N PRO A 140 20.48 2.88 33.67
CA PRO A 140 19.40 2.76 34.65
C PRO A 140 19.72 3.62 35.87
N PRO A 141 18.70 4.23 36.53
CA PRO A 141 18.92 5.06 37.71
C PRO A 141 19.58 4.25 38.82
N ALA A 142 20.61 4.83 39.41
CA ALA A 142 21.35 4.21 40.51
C ALA A 142 20.40 3.79 41.64
N THR A 143 20.44 2.51 41.99
CA THR A 143 19.62 1.93 43.06
C THR A 143 20.06 2.57 44.39
N ARG A 144 19.19 3.42 44.98
CA ARG A 144 19.38 4.04 46.29
C ARG A 144 19.39 2.93 47.34
N GLN A 145 20.60 2.59 47.83
CA GLN A 145 20.75 1.67 48.98
C GLN A 145 20.01 2.25 50.17
N ARG A 146 18.92 1.60 50.59
CA ARG A 146 18.26 1.88 51.86
C ARG A 146 19.24 1.50 52.99
N GLY A 147 19.70 2.52 53.68
CA GLY A 147 20.45 2.36 54.92
C GLY A 147 19.68 1.54 55.95
N LYS A 148 20.28 0.53 56.50
CA LYS A 148 19.79 -0.21 57.68
C LYS A 148 19.73 0.76 58.87
N ALA A 149 18.53 1.05 59.35
CA ALA A 149 18.34 1.66 60.63
C ALA A 149 18.70 0.66 61.71
N ALA A 150 19.71 1.01 62.50
CA ALA A 150 20.07 0.27 63.71
C ALA A 150 19.02 0.59 64.79
N THR A 151 18.40 -0.45 65.32
CA THR A 151 17.53 -0.38 66.49
C THR A 151 18.37 -0.58 67.73
N ARG A 152 18.27 0.36 68.65
CA ARG A 152 18.60 0.15 70.08
C ARG A 152 17.32 -0.22 70.81
#